data_8090990dee529cf978e795862c857afa
#
_entry.id   8090990dee529cf978e795862c857afa
#
_cell.length_a   1.000
_cell.length_b   1.000
_cell.length_c   1.000
_cell.angle_alpha   90.00
_cell.angle_beta   90.00
_cell.angle_gamma   90.00
#
_symmetry.space_group_name_H-M   'P 1'
#
loop_
_entity.id
_entity.type
_entity.pdbx_description
1 polymer ?
#
loop_
_entity_poly.entity_id
_entity_poly.type
_entity_poly.pdbx_seq_one_letter_code
_entity_poly.pdbx_strand_id
1 'polypeptide(L)'
;MTDAEFEAAYQEALKIVTPVAFASREEQLNHIAVSLRGLFDTQMSYSMSTDHYNDPYGYLVLHSASCAGCTRTTGLCLNILGIPYEHVNENQYAHQWTRVDVNGTYWICDAYGMYCGPEPAERQHPYFQ
;
A
#
# COMPACT_ATOMS: atom_id res chain seq x y z
N MET A 1 -0.70 -9.20 -14.11
CA MET A 1 0.46 -8.46 -14.68
C MET A 1 1.35 -9.42 -15.44
N THR A 2 1.91 -8.98 -16.56
CA THR A 2 2.99 -9.68 -17.21
C THR A 2 4.29 -9.54 -16.42
N ASP A 3 5.31 -10.35 -16.76
CA ASP A 3 6.61 -10.23 -16.11
C ASP A 3 7.23 -8.84 -16.31
N ALA A 4 7.09 -8.28 -17.51
CA ALA A 4 7.61 -6.94 -17.80
C ALA A 4 6.87 -5.86 -17.02
N GLU A 5 5.55 -5.98 -16.87
CA GLU A 5 4.75 -5.06 -16.08
C GLU A 5 5.11 -5.14 -14.60
N PHE A 6 5.26 -6.36 -14.06
CA PHE A 6 5.70 -6.56 -12.71
C PHE A 6 7.09 -5.95 -12.47
N GLU A 7 8.03 -6.16 -13.38
CA GLU A 7 9.38 -5.61 -13.25
C GLU A 7 9.35 -4.08 -13.22
N ALA A 8 8.54 -3.44 -14.07
CA ALA A 8 8.40 -1.99 -14.06
C ALA A 8 7.86 -1.48 -12.72
N ALA A 9 6.82 -2.14 -12.19
CA ALA A 9 6.24 -1.79 -10.89
C ALA A 9 7.25 -2.03 -9.77
N TYR A 10 7.99 -3.13 -9.82
CA TYR A 10 8.99 -3.48 -8.83
C TYR A 10 10.09 -2.41 -8.75
N GLN A 11 10.58 -1.94 -9.90
CA GLN A 11 11.61 -0.90 -9.94
C GLN A 11 11.12 0.42 -9.32
N GLU A 12 9.87 0.78 -9.55
CA GLU A 12 9.29 1.97 -8.92
C GLU A 12 9.13 1.79 -7.41
N ALA A 13 8.71 0.60 -6.98
CA ALA A 13 8.60 0.29 -5.55
C ALA A 13 9.96 0.32 -4.86
N LEU A 14 11.02 -0.15 -5.52
CA LEU A 14 12.38 -0.09 -5.00
C LEU A 14 12.82 1.34 -4.71
N LYS A 15 12.46 2.29 -5.58
CA LYS A 15 12.79 3.71 -5.37
C LYS A 15 12.13 4.24 -4.09
N ILE A 16 10.94 3.75 -3.78
CA ILE A 16 10.21 4.17 -2.58
C ILE A 16 10.86 3.61 -1.31
N VAL A 17 11.20 2.32 -1.30
CA VAL A 17 11.62 1.64 -0.07
C VAL A 17 13.11 1.76 0.22
N THR A 18 13.95 1.98 -0.79
CA THR A 18 15.40 2.05 -0.62
C THR A 18 15.83 3.07 0.44
N PRO A 19 15.26 4.30 0.50
CA PRO A 19 15.66 5.27 1.53
C PRO A 19 15.42 4.81 2.97
N VAL A 20 14.53 3.85 3.20
CA VAL A 20 14.18 3.38 4.54
C VAL A 20 14.54 1.92 4.76
N ALA A 21 15.39 1.34 3.93
CA ALA A 21 15.75 -0.09 4.00
C ALA A 21 16.30 -0.50 5.36
N PHE A 22 16.98 0.42 6.07
CA PHE A 22 17.57 0.15 7.39
C PHE A 22 16.89 0.91 8.52
N ALA A 23 15.73 1.51 8.26
CA ALA A 23 14.97 2.23 9.27
C ALA A 23 14.16 1.27 10.16
N SER A 24 13.54 1.79 11.22
CA SER A 24 12.63 1.01 12.04
C SER A 24 11.39 0.62 11.23
N ARG A 25 10.68 -0.42 11.68
CA ARG A 25 9.45 -0.85 11.02
C ARG A 25 8.41 0.29 10.96
N GLU A 26 8.28 1.03 12.06
CA GLU A 26 7.34 2.16 12.12
C GLU A 26 7.68 3.23 11.09
N GLU A 27 8.95 3.59 10.96
CA GLU A 27 9.41 4.54 9.96
C GLU A 27 9.19 4.03 8.55
N GLN A 28 9.43 2.74 8.32
CA GLN A 28 9.20 2.11 7.02
C GLN A 28 7.73 2.20 6.63
N LEU A 29 6.81 1.88 7.54
CA LEU A 29 5.37 1.95 7.28
C LEU A 29 4.93 3.37 6.98
N ASN A 30 5.36 4.34 7.78
CA ASN A 30 5.04 5.74 7.57
C ASN A 30 5.56 6.25 6.22
N HIS A 31 6.79 5.90 5.87
CA HIS A 31 7.38 6.33 4.61
C HIS A 31 6.60 5.77 3.41
N ILE A 32 6.22 4.49 3.47
CA ILE A 32 5.43 3.88 2.40
C ILE A 32 4.08 4.59 2.26
N ALA A 33 3.37 4.79 3.37
CA ALA A 33 2.06 5.43 3.34
C ALA A 33 2.13 6.86 2.79
N VAL A 34 3.08 7.65 3.26
CA VAL A 34 3.25 9.04 2.81
C VAL A 34 3.66 9.09 1.34
N SER A 35 4.58 8.24 0.91
CA SER A 35 5.04 8.22 -0.48
C SER A 35 3.91 7.84 -1.44
N LEU A 36 3.14 6.80 -1.12
CA LEU A 36 2.04 6.37 -1.98
C LEU A 36 0.88 7.37 -1.96
N ARG A 37 0.60 7.99 -0.82
CA ARG A 37 -0.41 9.07 -0.77
C ARG A 37 0.03 10.28 -1.58
N GLY A 38 1.30 10.63 -1.53
CA GLY A 38 1.86 11.71 -2.34
C GLY A 38 1.68 11.48 -3.83
N LEU A 39 1.91 10.25 -4.29
CA LEU A 39 1.64 9.88 -5.68
C LEU A 39 0.15 10.01 -6.01
N PHE A 40 -0.72 9.56 -5.13
CA PHE A 40 -2.16 9.67 -5.33
C PHE A 40 -2.59 11.14 -5.48
N ASP A 41 -2.11 12.01 -4.59
CA ASP A 41 -2.52 13.41 -4.56
C ASP A 41 -1.99 14.20 -5.76
N THR A 42 -0.85 13.80 -6.34
CA THR A 42 -0.18 14.60 -7.37
C THR A 42 -0.32 14.04 -8.79
N GLN A 43 -0.46 12.71 -8.94
CA GLN A 43 -0.36 12.08 -10.26
C GLN A 43 -1.48 11.08 -10.56
N MET A 44 -2.26 10.67 -9.56
CA MET A 44 -3.16 9.54 -9.71
C MET A 44 -4.56 9.94 -10.18
N SER A 45 -5.12 9.12 -11.08
CA SER A 45 -6.56 9.12 -11.37
C SER A 45 -7.18 7.90 -10.72
N TYR A 46 -8.21 8.08 -9.90
CA TYR A 46 -8.92 6.95 -9.29
C TYR A 46 -9.75 6.25 -10.35
N SER A 47 -9.65 4.93 -10.41
CA SER A 47 -10.44 4.12 -11.33
C SER A 47 -10.66 2.71 -10.79
N MET A 48 -11.84 2.16 -11.03
CA MET A 48 -12.18 0.76 -10.75
C MET A 48 -12.48 -0.01 -12.02
N SER A 49 -12.29 0.59 -13.20
CA SER A 49 -12.71 -0.01 -14.48
C SER A 49 -11.60 -0.11 -15.51
N THR A 50 -10.46 0.52 -15.30
CA THR A 50 -9.31 0.40 -16.20
C THR A 50 -8.60 -0.93 -15.97
N ASP A 51 -7.88 -1.41 -16.98
CA ASP A 51 -6.96 -2.54 -16.79
C ASP A 51 -5.96 -2.15 -15.69
N HIS A 52 -5.57 -3.09 -14.86
CA HIS A 52 -4.64 -2.84 -13.75
C HIS A 52 -5.16 -1.90 -12.64
N TYR A 53 -6.49 -1.66 -12.57
CA TYR A 53 -7.04 -0.81 -11.52
C TYR A 53 -6.74 -1.32 -10.10
N ASN A 54 -6.45 -2.60 -9.96
CA ASN A 54 -6.25 -3.26 -8.67
C ASN A 54 -4.86 -3.84 -8.50
N ASP A 55 -3.86 -3.37 -9.24
CA ASP A 55 -2.50 -3.91 -9.12
C ASP A 55 -1.44 -2.81 -9.09
N PRO A 56 -0.19 -3.15 -8.69
CA PRO A 56 0.90 -2.17 -8.59
C PRO A 56 1.30 -1.52 -9.90
N TYR A 57 1.11 -2.18 -11.03
CA TYR A 57 1.45 -1.58 -12.32
C TYR A 57 0.53 -0.40 -12.62
N GLY A 58 -0.76 -0.56 -12.37
CA GLY A 58 -1.71 0.55 -12.50
C GLY A 58 -1.38 1.70 -11.57
N TYR A 59 -1.02 1.40 -10.33
CA TYR A 59 -0.73 2.43 -9.34
C TYR A 59 0.58 3.15 -9.61
N LEU A 60 1.67 2.41 -9.81
CA LEU A 60 3.02 2.98 -9.84
C LEU A 60 3.46 3.44 -11.24
N VAL A 61 2.93 2.84 -12.30
CA VAL A 61 3.38 3.10 -13.66
C VAL A 61 2.33 3.86 -14.46
N LEU A 62 1.08 3.38 -14.48
CA LEU A 62 0.00 4.01 -15.24
C LEU A 62 -0.66 5.17 -14.51
N HIS A 63 -0.52 5.24 -13.18
CA HIS A 63 -1.12 6.26 -12.31
C HIS A 63 -2.64 6.29 -12.44
N SER A 64 -3.26 5.12 -12.51
CA SER A 64 -4.71 4.96 -12.55
C SER A 64 -5.07 3.66 -11.82
N ALA A 65 -5.67 3.79 -10.63
CA ALA A 65 -5.98 2.62 -9.80
C ALA A 65 -7.02 2.96 -8.72
N SER A 66 -7.48 1.90 -8.05
CA SER A 66 -8.42 1.99 -6.93
C SER A 66 -7.71 1.83 -5.58
N CYS A 67 -8.48 1.82 -4.49
CA CYS A 67 -7.95 1.50 -3.16
C CYS A 67 -7.35 0.09 -3.13
N ALA A 68 -7.89 -0.86 -3.91
CA ALA A 68 -7.30 -2.20 -4.02
C ALA A 68 -5.92 -2.15 -4.66
N GLY A 69 -5.74 -1.32 -5.68
CA GLY A 69 -4.42 -1.10 -6.29
C GLY A 69 -3.44 -0.47 -5.32
N CYS A 70 -3.89 0.51 -4.54
CA CYS A 70 -3.08 1.14 -3.51
C CYS A 70 -2.65 0.12 -2.44
N THR A 71 -3.57 -0.72 -1.98
CA THR A 71 -3.29 -1.74 -0.97
C THR A 71 -2.29 -2.77 -1.47
N ARG A 72 -2.45 -3.24 -2.70
CA ARG A 72 -1.52 -4.22 -3.29
C ARG A 72 -0.15 -3.60 -3.56
N THR A 73 -0.08 -2.32 -3.88
CA THR A 73 1.18 -1.59 -4.02
C THR A 73 1.88 -1.45 -2.68
N THR A 74 1.14 -1.14 -1.62
CA THR A 74 1.67 -1.15 -0.26
C THR A 74 2.24 -2.53 0.08
N GLY A 75 1.51 -3.59 -0.25
CA GLY A 75 1.97 -4.96 -0.05
C GLY A 75 3.25 -5.27 -0.80
N LEU A 76 3.39 -4.81 -2.03
CA LEU A 76 4.64 -4.97 -2.79
C LEU A 76 5.82 -4.31 -2.07
N CYS A 77 5.64 -3.09 -1.58
CA CYS A 77 6.67 -2.38 -0.82
C CYS A 77 7.03 -3.15 0.45
N LEU A 78 6.03 -3.66 1.17
CA LEU A 78 6.26 -4.44 2.38
C LEU A 78 7.01 -5.75 2.06
N ASN A 79 6.65 -6.42 0.98
CA ASN A 79 7.33 -7.64 0.54
C ASN A 79 8.81 -7.38 0.24
N ILE A 80 9.14 -6.28 -0.42
CA ILE A 80 10.53 -5.93 -0.73
C ILE A 80 11.33 -5.75 0.57
N LEU A 81 10.73 -5.13 1.58
CA LEU A 81 11.37 -4.93 2.88
C LEU A 81 11.35 -6.17 3.77
N GLY A 82 10.68 -7.25 3.33
CA GLY A 82 10.58 -8.47 4.13
C GLY A 82 9.62 -8.37 5.31
N ILE A 83 8.63 -7.49 5.24
CA ILE A 83 7.65 -7.28 6.30
C ILE A 83 6.38 -8.09 6.02
N PRO A 84 6.04 -9.09 6.85
CA PRO A 84 4.78 -9.81 6.71
C PRO A 84 3.58 -8.90 6.96
N TYR A 85 2.49 -9.13 6.22
CA TYR A 85 1.28 -8.33 6.38
C TYR A 85 0.04 -9.13 6.03
N GLU A 86 -1.13 -8.62 6.45
CA GLU A 86 -2.43 -9.09 6.02
C GLU A 86 -3.07 -8.06 5.11
N HIS A 87 -3.73 -8.54 4.05
CA HIS A 87 -4.54 -7.70 3.16
C HIS A 87 -5.98 -7.76 3.65
N VAL A 88 -6.45 -6.72 4.30
CA VAL A 88 -7.80 -6.69 4.89
C VAL A 88 -8.83 -6.42 3.81
N ASN A 89 -9.92 -7.18 3.81
CA ASN A 89 -11.02 -7.12 2.85
C ASN A 89 -10.60 -7.43 1.40
N GLU A 90 -9.61 -8.29 1.22
CA GLU A 90 -9.17 -8.70 -0.11
C GLU A 90 -10.34 -9.25 -0.93
N ASN A 91 -10.41 -8.85 -2.21
CA ASN A 91 -11.45 -9.27 -3.15
C ASN A 91 -12.88 -8.85 -2.75
N GLN A 92 -13.01 -7.79 -1.94
CA GLN A 92 -14.30 -7.23 -1.58
C GLN A 92 -14.42 -5.80 -2.09
N TYR A 93 -15.66 -5.31 -2.22
CA TYR A 93 -15.93 -3.92 -2.61
C TYR A 93 -15.74 -2.94 -1.45
N ALA A 94 -15.62 -3.43 -0.22
CA ALA A 94 -15.32 -2.60 0.94
C ALA A 94 -13.93 -2.01 0.82
N HIS A 95 -13.66 -0.94 1.58
CA HIS A 95 -12.32 -0.36 1.62
C HIS A 95 -11.30 -1.41 2.04
N GLN A 96 -10.13 -1.39 1.41
CA GLN A 96 -9.05 -2.35 1.64
C GLN A 96 -7.83 -1.64 2.20
N TRP A 97 -7.10 -2.32 3.10
CA TRP A 97 -5.87 -1.79 3.68
C TRP A 97 -4.93 -2.92 4.07
N THR A 98 -3.69 -2.58 4.45
CA THR A 98 -2.74 -3.55 4.97
C THR A 98 -2.64 -3.45 6.49
N ARG A 99 -2.38 -4.58 7.11
CA ARG A 99 -2.28 -4.76 8.54
C ARG A 99 -0.96 -5.43 8.85
N VAL A 100 -0.16 -4.83 9.75
CA VAL A 100 1.22 -5.25 10.02
C VAL A 100 1.42 -5.38 11.52
N ASP A 101 2.06 -6.47 11.94
CA ASP A 101 2.48 -6.64 13.33
C ASP A 101 3.75 -5.80 13.58
N VAL A 102 3.65 -4.86 14.51
CA VAL A 102 4.79 -4.04 14.96
C VAL A 102 5.01 -4.33 16.44
N ASN A 103 5.95 -5.21 16.73
CA ASN A 103 6.32 -5.60 18.10
C ASN A 103 5.13 -6.10 18.96
N GLY A 104 4.26 -6.89 18.35
CA GLY A 104 3.09 -7.45 19.02
C GLY A 104 1.84 -6.59 18.98
N THR A 105 1.91 -5.41 18.40
CA THR A 105 0.75 -4.53 18.21
C THR A 105 0.47 -4.43 16.72
N TYR A 106 -0.79 -4.67 16.32
CA TYR A 106 -1.17 -4.50 14.93
C TYR A 106 -1.24 -3.03 14.55
N TRP A 107 -0.65 -2.71 13.42
CA TRP A 107 -0.70 -1.40 12.79
C TRP A 107 -1.45 -1.47 11.48
N ILE A 108 -2.10 -0.37 11.13
CA ILE A 108 -2.68 -0.17 9.80
C ILE A 108 -1.69 0.67 9.00
N CYS A 109 -1.39 0.25 7.77
CA CYS A 109 -0.64 1.04 6.81
C CYS A 109 -1.54 1.23 5.59
N ASP A 110 -2.10 2.43 5.45
CA ASP A 110 -3.11 2.71 4.44
C ASP A 110 -2.91 4.11 3.84
N ALA A 111 -2.26 4.15 2.70
CA ALA A 111 -2.01 5.42 1.99
C ALA A 111 -3.32 6.05 1.50
N TYR A 112 -4.21 5.26 0.91
CA TYR A 112 -5.46 5.77 0.38
C TYR A 112 -6.36 6.33 1.49
N GLY A 113 -6.47 5.63 2.61
CA GLY A 113 -7.27 6.06 3.76
C GLY A 113 -6.57 7.10 4.65
N MET A 114 -5.33 7.48 4.31
CA MET A 114 -4.55 8.49 5.05
C MET A 114 -4.34 8.12 6.51
N TYR A 115 -4.10 6.84 6.80
CA TYR A 115 -3.82 6.41 8.15
C TYR A 115 -2.63 5.46 8.17
N CYS A 116 -1.70 5.75 9.07
CA CYS A 116 -0.63 4.82 9.42
C CYS A 116 -0.39 4.92 10.92
N GLY A 117 -0.66 3.82 11.63
CA GLY A 117 -0.53 3.81 13.07
C GLY A 117 -1.18 2.58 13.70
N PRO A 118 -1.19 2.52 15.04
CA PRO A 118 -1.78 1.38 15.75
C PRO A 118 -3.25 1.18 15.41
N GLU A 119 -3.63 -0.08 15.25
CA GLU A 119 -5.01 -0.46 14.99
C GLU A 119 -5.85 -0.27 16.26
N PRO A 120 -7.11 0.22 16.15
CA PRO A 120 -8.01 0.27 17.28
C PRO A 120 -8.28 -1.10 17.90
N ALA A 121 -8.69 -1.10 19.16
CA ALA A 121 -8.94 -2.34 19.91
C ALA A 121 -9.96 -3.25 19.22
N GLU A 122 -10.91 -2.68 18.51
CA GLU A 122 -11.95 -3.40 17.78
C GLU A 122 -11.47 -3.99 16.45
N ARG A 123 -10.19 -3.81 16.11
CA ARG A 123 -9.59 -4.28 14.87
C ARG A 123 -10.29 -3.70 13.63
N GLN A 124 -10.65 -2.43 13.70
CA GLN A 124 -11.28 -1.70 12.61
C GLN A 124 -10.41 -0.52 12.19
N HIS A 125 -10.57 -0.10 10.95
CA HIS A 125 -9.89 1.09 10.45
C HIS A 125 -10.52 2.33 11.09
N PRO A 126 -9.74 3.29 11.63
CA PRO A 126 -10.28 4.45 12.32
C PRO A 126 -11.24 5.30 11.49
N TYR A 127 -11.06 5.31 10.17
CA TYR A 127 -11.85 6.14 9.25
C TYR A 127 -12.89 5.37 8.45
N PHE A 128 -12.86 4.02 8.50
CA PHE A 128 -13.75 3.15 7.69
C PHE A 128 -14.28 2.03 8.59
N GLN A 129 -15.32 2.30 9.29
CA GLN A 129 -15.91 1.33 10.22
C GLN A 129 -17.07 0.56 9.61
#